data_01b4862c1fc2d8a14bbaeb2ffb29eb0b
#
_entry.id   01b4862c1fc2d8a14bbaeb2ffb29eb0b
#
_cell.length_a   1.000
_cell.length_b   1.000
_cell.length_c   1.000
_cell.angle_alpha   90.00
_cell.angle_beta   90.00
_cell.angle_gamma   90.00
#
_symmetry.space_group_name_H-M   'P 1'
#
loop_
_entity.id
_entity.type
_entity.pdbx_description
1 polymer ?
#
loop_
_entity_poly.entity_id
_entity_poly.type
_entity_poly.pdbx_seq_one_letter_code
_entity_poly.pdbx_strand_id
1 'polypeptide(L)'
;MQEPQFVLPEQRPAWQQLLLRWLISSLGIFAAVGIVPGIEFSGPGWHIGIVALVFGLLNALLRPLLYLLTCPLVILTLGLFGLVINAVLLGLTSALADQIGIIFRIDGFWPAFWGGLVISLITTILSFLAGDTRVQVIRVPPPQQ
;
A
#
# COMPACT_ATOMS: atom_id res chain seq x y z
N MET A 1 -2.64 -37.62 -27.98
CA MET A 1 -3.18 -36.32 -27.56
C MET A 1 -2.50 -35.94 -26.25
N GLN A 2 -1.60 -35.01 -26.30
CA GLN A 2 -0.98 -34.48 -25.08
C GLN A 2 -1.96 -33.46 -24.51
N GLU A 3 -2.46 -33.73 -23.31
CA GLU A 3 -3.24 -32.77 -22.57
C GLU A 3 -2.36 -31.51 -22.32
N PRO A 4 -2.87 -30.28 -22.53
CA PRO A 4 -2.12 -29.09 -22.20
C PRO A 4 -1.91 -29.06 -20.69
N GLN A 5 -0.69 -29.32 -20.27
CA GLN A 5 -0.30 -29.15 -18.87
C GLN A 5 -0.33 -27.66 -18.57
N PHE A 6 -1.38 -27.21 -17.91
CA PHE A 6 -1.46 -25.88 -17.35
C PHE A 6 -0.45 -25.79 -16.21
N VAL A 7 0.71 -25.26 -16.52
CA VAL A 7 1.66 -24.86 -15.49
C VAL A 7 1.02 -23.71 -14.72
N LEU A 8 0.46 -24.02 -13.56
CA LEU A 8 0.03 -22.97 -12.64
C LEU A 8 1.28 -22.17 -12.23
N PRO A 9 1.27 -20.85 -12.33
CA PRO A 9 2.39 -20.06 -11.84
C PRO A 9 2.59 -20.39 -10.36
N GLU A 10 3.80 -20.78 -10.02
CA GLU A 10 4.19 -21.12 -8.66
C GLU A 10 3.87 -19.93 -7.74
N GLN A 11 2.82 -20.07 -6.95
CA GLN A 11 2.39 -19.03 -6.04
C GLN A 11 3.38 -18.97 -4.89
N ARG A 12 4.08 -17.86 -4.78
CA ARG A 12 4.94 -17.59 -3.62
C ARG A 12 4.13 -17.77 -2.34
N PRO A 13 4.66 -18.41 -1.30
CA PRO A 13 3.95 -18.60 -0.05
C PRO A 13 3.50 -17.25 0.54
N ALA A 14 2.33 -17.23 1.17
CA ALA A 14 1.66 -16.01 1.64
C ALA A 14 2.57 -15.13 2.53
N TRP A 15 3.43 -15.73 3.34
CA TRP A 15 4.36 -15.01 4.21
C TRP A 15 5.43 -14.24 3.43
N GLN A 16 5.92 -14.78 2.29
CA GLN A 16 6.86 -14.06 1.43
C GLN A 16 6.21 -12.85 0.76
N GLN A 17 4.95 -12.99 0.37
CA GLN A 17 4.19 -11.86 -0.19
C GLN A 17 3.97 -10.76 0.85
N LEU A 18 3.68 -11.13 2.10
CA LEU A 18 3.53 -10.17 3.19
C LEU A 18 4.84 -9.47 3.52
N LEU A 19 5.95 -10.20 3.59
CA LEU A 19 7.28 -9.62 3.81
C LEU A 19 7.67 -8.66 2.68
N LEU A 20 7.45 -9.06 1.44
CA LEU A 20 7.76 -8.21 0.28
C LEU A 20 6.93 -6.92 0.30
N ARG A 21 5.65 -7.01 0.59
CA ARG A 21 4.78 -5.84 0.73
C ARG A 21 5.21 -4.93 1.87
N TRP A 22 5.60 -5.51 2.99
CA TRP A 22 6.10 -4.76 4.12
C TRP A 22 7.40 -4.02 3.77
N LEU A 23 8.35 -4.70 3.12
CA LEU A 23 9.60 -4.09 2.65
C LEU A 23 9.34 -2.96 1.65
N ILE A 24 8.47 -3.18 0.68
CA ILE A 24 8.09 -2.18 -0.32
C ILE A 24 7.44 -0.96 0.37
N SER A 25 6.54 -1.18 1.33
CA SER A 25 5.89 -0.10 2.08
C SER A 25 6.89 0.66 2.95
N SER A 26 7.84 -0.05 3.59
CA SER A 26 8.91 0.57 4.39
C SER A 26 9.77 1.50 3.53
N LEU A 27 10.13 1.05 2.34
CA LEU A 27 10.91 1.85 1.40
C LEU A 27 10.12 3.06 0.90
N GLY A 28 8.82 2.89 0.64
CA GLY A 28 7.92 3.99 0.26
C GLY A 28 7.83 5.07 1.35
N ILE A 29 7.67 4.66 2.61
CA ILE A 29 7.63 5.58 3.75
C ILE A 29 8.99 6.27 3.95
N PHE A 30 10.08 5.52 3.85
CA PHE A 30 11.43 6.08 3.95
C PHE A 30 11.67 7.17 2.90
N ALA A 31 11.26 6.92 1.66
CA ALA A 31 11.36 7.90 0.60
C ALA A 31 10.45 9.12 0.84
N ALA A 32 9.24 8.92 1.33
CA ALA A 32 8.32 10.00 1.66
C ALA A 32 8.91 10.92 2.75
N VAL A 33 9.50 10.36 3.78
CA VAL A 33 10.21 11.12 4.84
C VAL A 33 11.35 11.96 4.26
N GLY A 34 12.09 11.40 3.29
CA GLY A 34 13.23 12.10 2.69
C GLY A 34 12.87 13.15 1.63
N ILE A 35 11.72 13.01 0.97
CA ILE A 35 11.35 13.83 -0.20
C ILE A 35 10.31 14.90 0.18
N VAL A 36 9.34 14.55 1.05
CA VAL A 36 8.20 15.41 1.33
C VAL A 36 8.48 16.30 2.54
N PRO A 37 8.54 17.61 2.37
CA PRO A 37 8.65 18.53 3.50
C PRO A 37 7.35 18.47 4.34
N GLY A 38 7.51 18.49 5.67
CA GLY A 38 6.38 18.38 6.61
C GLY A 38 6.08 16.94 7.04
N ILE A 39 6.87 15.96 6.61
CA ILE A 39 6.90 14.63 7.21
C ILE A 39 8.20 14.52 7.99
N GLU A 40 8.08 14.45 9.31
CA GLU A 40 9.22 14.35 10.22
C GLU A 40 9.28 12.95 10.83
N PHE A 41 10.46 12.39 10.80
CA PHE A 41 10.78 11.13 11.48
C PHE A 41 12.00 11.34 12.36
N SER A 42 11.88 10.95 13.63
CA SER A 42 12.97 11.00 14.57
C SER A 42 13.09 9.66 15.32
N GLY A 43 14.26 9.09 15.24
CA GLY A 43 14.54 7.81 15.91
C GLY A 43 15.41 6.87 15.09
N PRO A 44 15.72 5.70 15.64
CA PRO A 44 16.49 4.68 14.92
C PRO A 44 15.73 4.14 13.72
N GLY A 45 16.45 3.82 12.64
CA GLY A 45 15.87 3.42 11.35
C GLY A 45 14.88 2.25 11.39
N TRP A 46 14.99 1.34 12.38
CA TRP A 46 14.04 0.23 12.53
C TRP A 46 12.64 0.67 12.92
N HIS A 47 12.47 1.88 13.51
CA HIS A 47 11.15 2.46 13.76
C HIS A 47 10.37 2.70 12.47
N ILE A 48 11.03 2.98 11.35
CA ILE A 48 10.37 3.08 10.04
C ILE A 48 9.70 1.76 9.66
N GLY A 49 10.34 0.64 9.99
CA GLY A 49 9.75 -0.68 9.79
C GLY A 49 8.46 -0.88 10.60
N ILE A 50 8.40 -0.38 11.83
CA ILE A 50 7.19 -0.42 12.67
C ILE A 50 6.10 0.49 12.09
N VAL A 51 6.46 1.72 11.70
CA VAL A 51 5.53 2.65 11.04
C VAL A 51 4.96 2.02 9.76
N ALA A 52 5.81 1.38 8.97
CA ALA A 52 5.37 0.67 7.77
C ALA A 52 4.46 -0.54 8.08
N LEU A 53 4.69 -1.23 9.18
CA LEU A 53 3.83 -2.31 9.64
C LEU A 53 2.45 -1.79 10.02
N VAL A 54 2.39 -0.71 10.81
CA VAL A 54 1.14 -0.03 11.19
C VAL A 54 0.40 0.46 9.95
N PHE A 55 1.10 1.13 9.04
CA PHE A 55 0.53 1.60 7.79
C PHE A 55 0.00 0.45 6.92
N GLY A 56 0.75 -0.65 6.81
CA GLY A 56 0.34 -1.85 6.08
C GLY A 56 -0.89 -2.51 6.70
N LEU A 57 -0.97 -2.55 8.03
CA LEU A 57 -2.13 -3.09 8.76
C LEU A 57 -3.37 -2.21 8.55
N LEU A 58 -3.23 -0.89 8.65
CA LEU A 58 -4.30 0.05 8.37
C LEU A 58 -4.78 -0.05 6.92
N ASN A 59 -3.84 -0.18 5.97
CA ASN A 59 -4.18 -0.42 4.58
C ASN A 59 -4.97 -1.72 4.38
N ALA A 60 -4.60 -2.80 5.07
CA ALA A 60 -5.28 -4.08 4.93
C ALA A 60 -6.71 -4.05 5.50
N LEU A 61 -6.91 -3.34 6.62
CA LEU A 61 -8.18 -3.31 7.35
C LEU A 61 -9.11 -2.18 6.87
N LEU A 62 -8.58 -0.97 6.77
CA LEU A 62 -9.41 0.23 6.50
C LEU A 62 -9.55 0.55 5.02
N ARG A 63 -8.56 0.22 4.21
CA ARG A 63 -8.60 0.53 2.78
C ARG A 63 -9.82 -0.06 2.08
N PRO A 64 -10.17 -1.36 2.22
CA PRO A 64 -11.36 -1.90 1.58
C PRO A 64 -12.64 -1.23 2.08
N LEU A 65 -12.72 -0.91 3.37
CA LEU A 65 -13.87 -0.22 3.96
C LEU A 65 -14.02 1.20 3.40
N LEU A 66 -12.92 1.96 3.34
CA LEU A 66 -12.92 3.32 2.81
C LEU A 66 -13.27 3.33 1.31
N TYR A 67 -12.75 2.37 0.52
CA TYR A 67 -13.10 2.26 -0.90
C TYR A 67 -14.58 1.92 -1.11
N LEU A 68 -15.16 1.03 -0.30
CA LEU A 68 -16.58 0.73 -0.38
C LEU A 68 -17.43 1.97 -0.07
N LEU A 69 -17.05 2.73 0.95
CA LEU A 69 -17.77 3.92 1.37
C LEU A 69 -17.68 5.06 0.36
N THR A 70 -16.52 5.18 -0.28
CA THR A 70 -16.20 6.26 -1.22
C THR A 70 -16.21 5.82 -2.69
N CYS A 71 -16.71 4.62 -2.97
CA CYS A 71 -16.75 4.04 -4.30
C CYS A 71 -17.27 5.00 -5.40
N PRO A 72 -18.42 5.69 -5.22
CA PRO A 72 -18.90 6.64 -6.21
C PRO A 72 -17.92 7.81 -6.44
N LEU A 73 -17.26 8.29 -5.38
CA LEU A 73 -16.28 9.37 -5.47
C LEU A 73 -15.01 8.92 -6.18
N VAL A 74 -14.53 7.71 -5.88
CA VAL A 74 -13.33 7.14 -6.52
C VAL A 74 -13.55 7.01 -8.03
N ILE A 75 -14.73 6.54 -8.45
CA ILE A 75 -15.07 6.41 -9.87
C ILE A 75 -15.19 7.79 -10.51
N LEU A 76 -15.86 8.74 -9.86
CA LEU A 76 -16.06 10.09 -10.37
C LEU A 76 -14.75 10.85 -10.57
N THR A 77 -13.77 10.59 -9.71
CA THR A 77 -12.44 11.23 -9.76
C THR A 77 -11.40 10.41 -10.52
N LEU A 78 -11.82 9.36 -11.26
CA LEU A 78 -10.91 8.44 -11.99
C LEU A 78 -9.79 7.86 -11.11
N GLY A 79 -10.12 7.58 -9.83
CA GLY A 79 -9.17 7.01 -8.88
C GLY A 79 -8.34 8.05 -8.10
N LEU A 80 -8.42 9.34 -8.43
CA LEU A 80 -7.67 10.40 -7.73
C LEU A 80 -8.02 10.47 -6.23
N PHE A 81 -9.27 10.14 -5.89
CA PHE A 81 -9.71 10.05 -4.50
C PHE A 81 -8.99 8.96 -3.71
N GLY A 82 -8.42 7.96 -4.37
CA GLY A 82 -7.53 6.96 -3.76
C GLY A 82 -6.28 7.57 -3.11
N LEU A 83 -5.79 8.70 -3.63
CA LEU A 83 -4.69 9.44 -3.02
C LEU A 83 -5.13 10.10 -1.70
N VAL A 84 -6.37 10.58 -1.63
CA VAL A 84 -6.94 11.13 -0.39
C VAL A 84 -7.07 10.03 0.65
N ILE A 85 -7.51 8.85 0.26
CA ILE A 85 -7.57 7.67 1.14
C ILE A 85 -6.17 7.32 1.68
N ASN A 86 -5.14 7.32 0.82
CA ASN A 86 -3.76 7.10 1.25
C ASN A 86 -3.28 8.17 2.22
N ALA A 87 -3.62 9.44 2.00
CA ALA A 87 -3.29 10.54 2.90
C ALA A 87 -3.94 10.35 4.28
N VAL A 88 -5.21 9.96 4.32
CA VAL A 88 -5.93 9.67 5.58
C VAL A 88 -5.27 8.51 6.32
N LEU A 89 -4.95 7.42 5.62
CA LEU A 89 -4.29 6.26 6.22
C LEU A 89 -2.89 6.61 6.76
N LEU A 90 -2.16 7.47 6.06
CA LEU A 90 -0.85 7.95 6.51
C LEU A 90 -0.97 8.84 7.74
N GLY A 91 -1.98 9.72 7.79
CA GLY A 91 -2.29 10.53 8.97
C GLY A 91 -2.68 9.69 10.19
N LEU A 92 -3.50 8.65 10.00
CA LEU A 92 -3.83 7.69 11.04
C LEU A 92 -2.59 6.91 11.54
N THR A 93 -1.70 6.55 10.63
CA THR A 93 -0.43 5.91 10.97
C THR A 93 0.42 6.81 11.85
N SER A 94 0.50 8.10 11.53
CA SER A 94 1.19 9.10 12.35
C SER A 94 0.61 9.17 13.76
N ALA A 95 -0.71 9.25 13.88
CA ALA A 95 -1.38 9.30 15.18
C ALA A 95 -1.16 8.04 16.02
N LEU A 96 -1.16 6.86 15.40
CA LEU A 96 -0.89 5.60 16.10
C LEU A 96 0.60 5.44 16.47
N ALA A 97 1.50 5.88 15.60
CA ALA A 97 2.94 5.87 15.87
C ALA A 97 3.28 6.72 17.10
N ASP A 98 2.65 7.88 17.23
CA ASP A 98 2.84 8.76 18.39
C ASP A 98 2.40 8.10 19.71
N GLN A 99 1.32 7.30 19.70
CA GLN A 99 0.85 6.57 20.87
C GLN A 99 1.82 5.48 21.35
N ILE A 100 2.60 4.92 20.47
CA ILE A 100 3.62 3.90 20.80
C ILE A 100 5.01 4.51 21.00
N GLY A 101 5.10 5.84 21.08
CA GLY A 101 6.34 6.57 21.35
C GLY A 101 7.29 6.69 20.15
N ILE A 102 6.80 6.47 18.94
CA ILE A 102 7.56 6.68 17.71
C ILE A 102 7.23 8.06 17.16
N ILE A 103 8.25 8.91 17.05
CA ILE A 103 8.10 10.24 16.50
C ILE A 103 8.02 10.16 14.97
N PHE A 104 6.80 10.05 14.48
CA PHE A 104 6.46 10.12 13.07
C PHE A 104 5.34 11.14 12.91
N ARG A 105 5.69 12.37 12.57
CA ARG A 105 4.75 13.50 12.48
C ARG A 105 4.52 13.91 11.05
N ILE A 106 3.28 14.29 10.80
CA ILE A 106 2.86 14.82 9.52
C ILE A 106 2.14 16.14 9.77
N ASP A 107 2.68 17.22 9.23
CA ASP A 107 2.20 18.57 9.46
C ASP A 107 1.01 18.93 8.56
N GLY A 108 -0.10 18.21 8.75
CA GLY A 108 -1.37 18.51 8.10
C GLY A 108 -1.66 17.69 6.85
N PHE A 109 -2.70 18.12 6.13
CA PHE A 109 -3.23 17.39 4.98
C PHE A 109 -2.26 17.35 3.78
N TRP A 110 -1.64 18.47 3.45
CA TRP A 110 -0.78 18.56 2.25
C TRP A 110 0.44 17.65 2.30
N PRO A 111 1.25 17.62 3.40
CA PRO A 111 2.31 16.65 3.53
C PRO A 111 1.81 15.20 3.50
N ALA A 112 0.66 14.92 4.11
CA ALA A 112 0.05 13.58 4.05
C ALA A 112 -0.35 13.20 2.63
N PHE A 113 -0.91 14.11 1.85
CA PHE A 113 -1.31 13.89 0.46
C PHE A 113 -0.08 13.62 -0.43
N TRP A 114 0.94 14.46 -0.36
CA TRP A 114 2.18 14.28 -1.12
C TRP A 114 2.94 13.03 -0.68
N GLY A 115 2.97 12.75 0.62
CA GLY A 115 3.54 11.52 1.17
C GLY A 115 2.81 10.28 0.64
N GLY A 116 1.48 10.30 0.65
CA GLY A 116 0.64 9.25 0.07
C GLY A 116 0.90 9.06 -1.43
N LEU A 117 1.10 10.15 -2.18
CA LEU A 117 1.45 10.09 -3.60
C LEU A 117 2.81 9.43 -3.83
N VAL A 118 3.84 9.85 -3.08
CA VAL A 118 5.19 9.27 -3.17
C VAL A 118 5.16 7.78 -2.81
N ILE A 119 4.50 7.42 -1.72
CA ILE A 119 4.36 6.01 -1.31
C ILE A 119 3.65 5.21 -2.39
N SER A 120 2.54 5.71 -2.94
CA SER A 120 1.80 5.04 -4.00
C SER A 120 2.64 4.83 -5.25
N LEU A 121 3.40 5.84 -5.65
CA LEU A 121 4.26 5.76 -6.84
C LEU A 121 5.36 4.70 -6.64
N ILE A 122 6.07 4.77 -5.52
CA ILE A 122 7.16 3.85 -5.20
C ILE A 122 6.63 2.42 -5.04
N THR A 123 5.55 2.23 -4.29
CA THR A 123 4.97 0.90 -4.09
C THR A 123 4.46 0.30 -5.41
N THR A 124 3.90 1.11 -6.29
CA THR A 124 3.46 0.66 -7.62
C THR A 124 4.65 0.23 -8.47
N ILE A 125 5.69 1.04 -8.55
CA ILE A 125 6.90 0.73 -9.33
C ILE A 125 7.58 -0.52 -8.80
N LEU A 126 7.77 -0.60 -7.47
CA LEU A 126 8.44 -1.77 -6.88
C LEU A 126 7.60 -3.04 -7.00
N SER A 127 6.28 -2.95 -6.84
CA SER A 127 5.39 -4.10 -7.04
C SER A 127 5.42 -4.58 -8.48
N PHE A 128 5.49 -3.67 -9.44
CA PHE A 128 5.64 -4.02 -10.85
C PHE A 128 6.98 -4.71 -11.13
N LEU A 129 8.08 -4.19 -10.60
CA LEU A 129 9.41 -4.78 -10.73
C LEU A 129 9.54 -6.14 -10.01
N ALA A 130 8.84 -6.30 -8.88
CA ALA A 130 8.81 -7.56 -8.12
C ALA A 130 7.95 -8.65 -8.79
N GLY A 131 7.26 -8.34 -9.90
CA GLY A 131 6.37 -9.26 -10.61
C GLY A 131 5.09 -9.57 -9.83
N ASP A 132 4.70 -8.72 -8.88
CA ASP A 132 3.50 -8.88 -8.04
C ASP A 132 2.24 -8.31 -8.74
N THR A 133 2.25 -8.29 -10.07
CA THR A 133 1.08 -7.92 -10.87
C THR A 133 0.04 -9.03 -10.76
N ARG A 134 -0.87 -8.87 -9.82
CA ARG A 134 -2.08 -9.69 -9.75
C ARG A 134 -3.03 -9.31 -10.89
N VAL A 135 -2.71 -9.73 -12.09
CA VAL A 135 -3.73 -9.84 -13.12
C VAL A 135 -4.52 -11.11 -12.79
N GLN A 136 -5.55 -10.98 -11.99
CA GLN A 136 -6.56 -12.03 -11.87
C GLN A 136 -7.32 -12.06 -13.20
N VAL A 137 -6.86 -12.89 -14.11
CA VAL A 137 -7.67 -13.27 -15.25
C VAL A 137 -8.81 -14.12 -14.71
N ILE A 138 -9.97 -13.53 -14.54
CA ILE A 138 -11.21 -14.26 -14.25
C ILE A 138 -11.48 -15.10 -15.49
N ARG A 139 -11.08 -16.37 -15.47
CA ARG A 139 -11.48 -17.32 -16.49
C ARG A 139 -12.93 -17.69 -16.25
N VAL A 140 -13.79 -17.22 -17.11
CA VAL A 140 -15.15 -17.72 -17.24
C VAL A 140 -15.04 -19.14 -17.76
N PRO A 141 -15.50 -20.19 -17.05
CA PRO A 141 -15.51 -21.54 -17.57
C PRO A 141 -16.40 -21.59 -18.81
N PRO A 142 -16.03 -22.37 -19.85
CA PRO A 142 -16.88 -22.53 -21.03
C PRO A 142 -18.22 -23.14 -20.63
N PRO A 143 -19.32 -22.77 -21.31
CA PRO A 143 -20.62 -23.36 -21.05
C PRO A 143 -20.56 -24.86 -21.32
N GLN A 144 -20.95 -25.64 -20.32
CA GLN A 144 -21.08 -27.08 -20.46
C GLN A 144 -22.29 -27.37 -21.38
N GLN A 145 -22.00 -27.94 -22.54
CA GLN A 145 -23.00 -28.47 -23.44
C GLN A 145 -23.30 -29.95 -23.10
#